data_64d7ca04ae49cd17f7020ab19ee1f36e
#
_entry.id   64d7ca04ae49cd17f7020ab19ee1f36e
#
_cell.length_a   1.000
_cell.length_b   1.000
_cell.length_c   1.000
_cell.angle_alpha   90.00
_cell.angle_beta   90.00
_cell.angle_gamma   90.00
#
_symmetry.space_group_name_H-M   'P 1'
#
loop_
_entity.id
_entity.type
_entity.pdbx_description
1 polymer ?
#
loop_
_entity_poly.entity_id
_entity_poly.type
_entity_poly.pdbx_seq_one_letter_code
_entity_poly.pdbx_strand_id
1 'polypeptide(L)'
;MPRMNGIELIQRIRTISADVAIIVLSAHHESNFLTQTIEAGVDGYLLKPLNISQLIRTLHKVIEKIHLRYQNTKNVLLLKQYENITNLSSIISKTDPKGIITFVNDKFCQISGYTKEELLGKSHNIIRHPDMPKTAFRDLWKTIKDEKKTWQGIVKNRAKNGDTYYVKTTIQPILNPNGEVEEYISLRHDITAIMSDKKQLFDFLEANRLSVLILVQIEDYTILEKFYDKASVEKIEMAFGKNMLYLMPNRWGFQRVYHLENGLYAFAIDRRNCKASKEEIHTVLEQFLANVKEYIVKVDSLEYDISVICSFTYGIFKIFEDAKIGIQNAIEHKQSIVYADGLSGIEYENALKNIETIHMIKTAIDNHKIISCFQPIVNNITQEVEKYESLVRLVTEEGQLLTPFYFLEIAKKGRYYSKITKIVLENSFAALLKVPDVSISINLSVHDIERDEITDYIEHLLIAHEEQAHRVIFELLESEDIKDFLLIRQFIQKVKARGVKIAIDDFGTGYSNFERLLSYEPDILKIDGSLIKNIKHNTASQHIVETIVLFAKKQNLTTVAEFVESEAIYEMVRDMGIDYSQGYHFGRPEMF
;
A
#
# COMPACT_ATOMS: atom_id res chain seq x y z
N MET A 1 63.25 -8.03 6.81
CA MET A 1 62.85 -9.45 6.57
C MET A 1 63.98 -10.15 5.83
N PRO A 2 64.43 -11.30 6.25
CA PRO A 2 65.69 -11.84 5.69
C PRO A 2 65.59 -12.50 4.31
N ARG A 3 64.41 -12.67 3.70
CA ARG A 3 64.22 -13.35 2.42
C ARG A 3 63.34 -12.61 1.40
N MET A 4 62.71 -11.50 1.77
CA MET A 4 61.82 -10.71 0.91
C MET A 4 61.72 -9.29 1.47
N ASN A 5 61.84 -8.27 0.63
CA ASN A 5 61.64 -6.91 1.08
C ASN A 5 60.12 -6.56 1.18
N GLY A 6 59.79 -5.48 1.88
CA GLY A 6 58.38 -5.11 2.11
C GLY A 6 57.59 -4.79 0.83
N ILE A 7 58.23 -4.22 -0.17
CA ILE A 7 57.62 -3.88 -1.46
C ILE A 7 57.31 -5.13 -2.27
N GLU A 8 58.25 -6.08 -2.31
CA GLU A 8 58.04 -7.37 -2.96
C GLU A 8 56.87 -8.16 -2.30
N LEU A 9 56.76 -8.07 -0.96
CA LEU A 9 55.66 -8.69 -0.24
C LEU A 9 54.30 -8.06 -0.62
N ILE A 10 54.25 -6.73 -0.71
CA ILE A 10 53.04 -6.02 -1.13
C ILE A 10 52.65 -6.43 -2.54
N GLN A 11 53.60 -6.46 -3.48
CA GLN A 11 53.34 -6.86 -4.86
C GLN A 11 52.83 -8.31 -4.94
N ARG A 12 53.40 -9.25 -4.18
CA ARG A 12 52.90 -10.62 -4.08
C ARG A 12 51.50 -10.72 -3.49
N ILE A 13 51.20 -9.94 -2.44
CA ILE A 13 49.83 -9.87 -1.89
C ILE A 13 48.86 -9.37 -2.96
N ARG A 14 49.24 -8.36 -3.72
CA ARG A 14 48.40 -7.80 -4.80
C ARG A 14 48.19 -8.76 -5.96
N THR A 15 49.12 -9.66 -6.25
CA THR A 15 48.91 -10.73 -7.26
C THR A 15 47.94 -11.81 -6.77
N ILE A 16 47.84 -12.03 -5.44
CA ILE A 16 46.92 -13.01 -4.86
C ILE A 16 45.54 -12.39 -4.60
N SER A 17 45.49 -11.16 -4.11
CA SER A 17 44.27 -10.44 -3.82
C SER A 17 44.45 -8.93 -4.00
N ALA A 18 43.64 -8.35 -4.88
CA ALA A 18 43.58 -6.90 -5.07
C ALA A 18 42.86 -6.18 -3.92
N ASP A 19 42.00 -6.90 -3.17
CA ASP A 19 41.05 -6.31 -2.24
C ASP A 19 41.53 -6.28 -0.78
N VAL A 20 42.55 -7.03 -0.44
CA VAL A 20 43.11 -7.01 0.92
C VAL A 20 43.69 -5.63 1.24
N ALA A 21 43.26 -5.02 2.33
CA ALA A 21 43.79 -3.75 2.77
C ALA A 21 45.23 -3.92 3.31
N ILE A 22 46.14 -3.10 2.83
CA ILE A 22 47.56 -3.14 3.23
C ILE A 22 47.93 -1.78 3.85
N ILE A 23 48.32 -1.81 5.12
CA ILE A 23 48.92 -0.66 5.81
C ILE A 23 50.38 -0.98 6.11
N VAL A 24 51.28 -0.14 5.63
CA VAL A 24 52.70 -0.26 5.85
C VAL A 24 53.14 0.54 7.05
N LEU A 25 53.89 -0.09 7.94
CA LEU A 25 54.55 0.55 9.07
C LEU A 25 56.08 0.52 8.87
N SER A 26 56.68 1.70 8.59
CA SER A 26 58.09 1.80 8.24
C SER A 26 58.87 2.74 9.18
N ALA A 27 60.15 2.48 9.36
CA ALA A 27 61.10 3.38 9.98
C ALA A 27 61.81 4.31 8.97
N HIS A 28 61.60 4.07 7.65
CA HIS A 28 62.24 4.84 6.58
C HIS A 28 61.45 6.11 6.29
N HIS A 29 62.14 7.26 6.32
CA HIS A 29 61.57 8.60 6.05
C HIS A 29 61.87 9.07 4.61
N GLU A 30 62.55 8.28 3.80
CA GLU A 30 62.93 8.64 2.43
C GLU A 30 61.71 8.69 1.51
N SER A 31 61.56 9.82 0.81
CA SER A 31 60.45 10.07 -0.12
C SER A 31 60.36 9.01 -1.23
N ASN A 32 61.51 8.48 -1.66
CA ASN A 32 61.56 7.45 -2.70
C ASN A 32 60.92 6.11 -2.27
N PHE A 33 61.10 5.72 -1.01
CA PHE A 33 60.49 4.49 -0.47
C PHE A 33 58.96 4.66 -0.26
N LEU A 34 58.55 5.86 0.12
CA LEU A 34 57.12 6.19 0.22
C LEU A 34 56.43 6.09 -1.15
N THR A 35 57.05 6.68 -2.19
CA THR A 35 56.49 6.65 -3.56
C THR A 35 56.39 5.21 -4.08
N GLN A 36 57.42 4.41 -3.93
CA GLN A 36 57.40 3.01 -4.33
C GLN A 36 56.34 2.18 -3.60
N THR A 37 56.09 2.47 -2.33
CA THR A 37 55.07 1.76 -1.54
C THR A 37 53.66 2.16 -2.00
N ILE A 38 53.45 3.43 -2.33
CA ILE A 38 52.18 3.92 -2.90
C ILE A 38 51.92 3.30 -4.28
N GLU A 39 52.98 3.28 -5.15
CA GLU A 39 52.90 2.64 -6.47
C GLU A 39 52.62 1.13 -6.38
N ALA A 40 53.12 0.48 -5.34
CA ALA A 40 52.84 -0.94 -5.06
C ALA A 40 51.38 -1.17 -4.56
N GLY A 41 50.59 -0.10 -4.35
CA GLY A 41 49.17 -0.17 -4.07
C GLY A 41 48.80 -0.38 -2.60
N VAL A 42 49.50 0.24 -1.65
CA VAL A 42 49.11 0.22 -0.24
C VAL A 42 47.96 1.15 0.02
N ASP A 43 47.13 0.83 1.02
CA ASP A 43 45.97 1.62 1.41
C ASP A 43 46.30 2.64 2.51
N GLY A 44 47.40 2.41 3.24
CA GLY A 44 47.87 3.32 4.26
C GLY A 44 49.38 3.16 4.53
N TYR A 45 50.01 4.25 4.97
CA TYR A 45 51.42 4.29 5.35
C TYR A 45 51.60 5.01 6.69
N LEU A 46 52.39 4.45 7.58
CA LEU A 46 52.66 4.97 8.91
C LEU A 46 54.16 4.93 9.21
N LEU A 47 54.67 5.94 9.88
CA LEU A 47 56.05 6.02 10.31
C LEU A 47 56.25 5.56 11.74
N LYS A 48 57.37 4.95 12.04
CA LYS A 48 57.83 4.69 13.40
C LYS A 48 58.62 5.91 13.95
N PRO A 49 58.46 6.30 15.23
CA PRO A 49 57.63 5.70 16.26
C PRO A 49 56.14 5.94 16.02
N LEU A 50 55.30 4.94 16.32
CA LEU A 50 53.90 4.95 16.00
C LEU A 50 53.13 6.01 16.78
N ASN A 51 52.49 6.94 16.08
CA ASN A 51 51.56 7.88 16.66
C ASN A 51 50.14 7.28 16.64
N ILE A 52 49.54 7.09 17.82
CA ILE A 52 48.23 6.46 17.96
C ILE A 52 47.13 7.25 17.22
N SER A 53 47.15 8.57 17.27
CA SER A 53 46.16 9.42 16.58
C SER A 53 46.29 9.29 15.05
N GLN A 54 47.53 9.13 14.53
CA GLN A 54 47.77 8.92 13.10
C GLN A 54 47.34 7.52 12.66
N LEU A 55 47.58 6.49 13.51
CA LEU A 55 47.14 5.13 13.26
C LEU A 55 45.59 5.08 13.17
N ILE A 56 44.89 5.66 14.14
CA ILE A 56 43.42 5.69 14.17
C ILE A 56 42.87 6.38 12.91
N ARG A 57 43.43 7.55 12.52
CA ARG A 57 43.02 8.23 11.28
C ARG A 57 43.25 7.40 10.03
N THR A 58 44.40 6.71 9.95
CA THR A 58 44.72 5.88 8.79
C THR A 58 43.81 4.66 8.73
N LEU A 59 43.55 4.00 9.85
CA LEU A 59 42.61 2.89 9.95
C LEU A 59 41.19 3.33 9.53
N HIS A 60 40.73 4.50 10.02
CA HIS A 60 39.43 5.03 9.64
C HIS A 60 39.30 5.23 8.13
N LYS A 61 40.30 5.87 7.50
CA LYS A 61 40.30 6.08 6.04
C LYS A 61 40.32 4.75 5.25
N VAL A 62 41.07 3.77 5.72
CA VAL A 62 41.13 2.46 5.06
C VAL A 62 39.83 1.71 5.20
N ILE A 63 39.21 1.72 6.38
CA ILE A 63 37.91 1.09 6.64
C ILE A 63 36.82 1.76 5.78
N GLU A 64 36.79 3.08 5.72
CA GLU A 64 35.84 3.83 4.88
C GLU A 64 35.99 3.48 3.40
N LYS A 65 37.22 3.40 2.90
CA LYS A 65 37.53 3.00 1.52
C LYS A 65 37.06 1.57 1.22
N ILE A 66 37.27 0.64 2.16
CA ILE A 66 36.80 -0.76 2.02
C ILE A 66 35.27 -0.78 1.99
N HIS A 67 34.62 -0.05 2.91
CA HIS A 67 33.16 0.03 2.98
C HIS A 67 32.55 0.58 1.68
N LEU A 68 33.10 1.66 1.14
CA LEU A 68 32.69 2.23 -0.15
C LEU A 68 32.87 1.25 -1.32
N ARG A 69 34.00 0.53 -1.37
CA ARG A 69 34.22 -0.52 -2.38
C ARG A 69 33.20 -1.64 -2.28
N TYR A 70 32.95 -2.12 -1.05
CA TYR A 70 31.95 -3.16 -0.82
C TYR A 70 30.54 -2.72 -1.23
N GLN A 71 30.14 -1.50 -0.85
CA GLN A 71 28.86 -0.93 -1.27
C GLN A 71 28.75 -0.79 -2.79
N ASN A 72 29.80 -0.28 -3.46
CA ASN A 72 29.81 -0.18 -4.91
C ASN A 72 29.70 -1.55 -5.59
N THR A 73 30.43 -2.55 -5.14
CA THR A 73 30.36 -3.93 -5.68
C THR A 73 28.96 -4.50 -5.48
N LYS A 74 28.37 -4.32 -4.29
CA LYS A 74 27.02 -4.76 -3.98
C LYS A 74 25.99 -4.06 -4.88
N ASN A 75 26.11 -2.75 -5.07
CA ASN A 75 25.21 -1.96 -5.92
C ASN A 75 25.32 -2.39 -7.39
N VAL A 76 26.53 -2.60 -7.91
CA VAL A 76 26.75 -3.10 -9.27
C VAL A 76 26.13 -4.49 -9.46
N LEU A 77 26.32 -5.39 -8.49
CA LEU A 77 25.71 -6.72 -8.54
C LEU A 77 24.17 -6.64 -8.53
N LEU A 78 23.61 -5.80 -7.66
CA LEU A 78 22.18 -5.59 -7.55
C LEU A 78 21.59 -4.99 -8.84
N LEU A 79 22.25 -3.98 -9.41
CA LEU A 79 21.86 -3.39 -10.70
C LEU A 79 21.87 -4.44 -11.82
N LYS A 80 22.89 -5.31 -11.86
CA LYS A 80 22.97 -6.39 -12.83
C LYS A 80 21.86 -7.43 -12.68
N GLN A 81 21.44 -7.71 -11.43
CA GLN A 81 20.29 -8.57 -11.17
C GLN A 81 18.98 -7.91 -11.63
N TYR A 82 18.77 -6.62 -11.34
CA TYR A 82 17.62 -5.87 -11.85
C TYR A 82 17.58 -5.84 -13.38
N GLU A 83 18.72 -5.60 -14.02
CA GLU A 83 18.84 -5.62 -15.48
C GLU A 83 18.43 -6.99 -16.04
N ASN A 84 18.93 -8.08 -15.45
CA ASN A 84 18.58 -9.43 -15.88
C ASN A 84 17.08 -9.73 -15.75
N ILE A 85 16.50 -9.42 -14.58
CA ILE A 85 15.05 -9.61 -14.36
C ILE A 85 14.24 -8.79 -15.35
N THR A 86 14.62 -7.54 -15.57
CA THR A 86 13.92 -6.65 -16.51
C THR A 86 14.04 -7.15 -17.95
N ASN A 87 15.22 -7.63 -18.35
CA ASN A 87 15.44 -8.22 -19.67
C ASN A 87 14.62 -9.50 -19.91
N LEU A 88 14.41 -10.30 -18.86
CA LEU A 88 13.58 -11.52 -18.93
C LEU A 88 12.09 -11.22 -18.95
N SER A 89 11.63 -10.16 -18.30
CA SER A 89 10.20 -9.86 -18.12
C SER A 89 9.64 -8.90 -19.18
N SER A 90 10.45 -8.03 -19.77
CA SER A 90 9.99 -6.91 -20.59
C SER A 90 10.71 -6.82 -21.93
N ILE A 91 10.06 -6.18 -22.90
CA ILE A 91 10.62 -5.83 -24.20
C ILE A 91 11.40 -4.52 -24.04
N ILE A 92 12.71 -4.53 -24.29
CA ILE A 92 13.56 -3.37 -24.05
C ILE A 92 14.24 -2.93 -25.33
N SER A 93 14.28 -1.62 -25.55
CA SER A 93 15.13 -0.99 -26.57
C SER A 93 15.74 0.30 -26.06
N LYS A 94 16.91 0.65 -26.59
CA LYS A 94 17.51 1.98 -26.44
C LYS A 94 17.67 2.60 -27.81
N THR A 95 17.55 3.93 -27.84
CA THR A 95 17.80 4.70 -29.08
C THR A 95 18.67 5.92 -28.76
N ASP A 96 19.39 6.38 -29.76
CA ASP A 96 20.06 7.69 -29.73
C ASP A 96 19.02 8.85 -29.71
N PRO A 97 19.45 10.11 -29.54
CA PRO A 97 18.55 11.26 -29.55
C PRO A 97 17.78 11.49 -30.87
N LYS A 98 18.19 10.82 -31.97
CA LYS A 98 17.53 10.84 -33.27
C LYS A 98 16.51 9.71 -33.44
N GLY A 99 16.38 8.81 -32.47
CA GLY A 99 15.48 7.66 -32.50
C GLY A 99 16.03 6.47 -33.29
N ILE A 100 17.37 6.39 -33.46
CA ILE A 100 18.06 5.24 -34.06
C ILE A 100 18.33 4.21 -32.98
N ILE A 101 17.98 2.96 -33.23
CA ILE A 101 18.10 1.85 -32.28
C ILE A 101 19.57 1.54 -32.01
N THR A 102 19.99 1.62 -30.76
CA THR A 102 21.35 1.30 -30.28
C THR A 102 21.40 -0.01 -29.51
N PHE A 103 20.26 -0.43 -28.95
CA PHE A 103 20.16 -1.68 -28.20
C PHE A 103 18.75 -2.26 -28.28
N VAL A 104 18.65 -3.59 -28.36
CA VAL A 104 17.39 -4.36 -28.19
C VAL A 104 17.70 -5.64 -27.42
N ASN A 105 16.75 -6.11 -26.60
CA ASN A 105 16.84 -7.41 -25.95
C ASN A 105 16.19 -8.52 -26.81
N ASP A 106 16.37 -9.78 -26.41
CA ASP A 106 15.87 -10.93 -27.16
C ASP A 106 14.33 -10.94 -27.27
N LYS A 107 13.62 -10.48 -26.25
CA LYS A 107 12.15 -10.34 -26.31
C LYS A 107 11.69 -9.37 -27.37
N PHE A 108 12.43 -8.30 -27.61
CA PHE A 108 12.11 -7.38 -28.73
C PHE A 108 12.23 -8.09 -30.06
N CYS A 109 13.28 -8.89 -30.27
CA CYS A 109 13.48 -9.68 -31.48
C CYS A 109 12.35 -10.71 -31.65
N GLN A 110 11.99 -11.41 -30.59
CA GLN A 110 10.92 -12.43 -30.61
C GLN A 110 9.57 -11.84 -31.05
N ILE A 111 9.12 -10.73 -30.45
CA ILE A 111 7.81 -10.16 -30.75
C ILE A 111 7.78 -9.46 -32.10
N SER A 112 8.86 -8.78 -32.48
CA SER A 112 8.91 -8.03 -33.72
C SER A 112 9.23 -8.89 -34.95
N GLY A 113 9.79 -10.09 -34.74
CA GLY A 113 10.22 -10.99 -35.81
C GLY A 113 11.47 -10.53 -36.56
N TYR A 114 12.13 -9.47 -36.12
CA TYR A 114 13.40 -8.98 -36.68
C TYR A 114 14.57 -9.52 -35.89
N THR A 115 15.70 -9.76 -36.56
CA THR A 115 16.95 -10.07 -35.86
C THR A 115 17.58 -8.80 -35.27
N LYS A 116 18.51 -8.99 -34.34
CA LYS A 116 19.21 -7.88 -33.69
C LYS A 116 20.01 -7.05 -34.71
N GLU A 117 20.63 -7.71 -35.68
CA GLU A 117 21.42 -7.10 -36.75
C GLU A 117 20.53 -6.26 -37.68
N GLU A 118 19.29 -6.68 -37.92
CA GLU A 118 18.34 -5.95 -38.75
C GLU A 118 17.80 -4.70 -38.07
N LEU A 119 17.77 -4.68 -36.71
CA LEU A 119 17.23 -3.59 -35.90
C LEU A 119 18.27 -2.54 -35.55
N LEU A 120 19.50 -2.94 -35.24
CA LEU A 120 20.56 -2.01 -34.84
C LEU A 120 20.90 -1.03 -35.97
N GLY A 121 21.02 0.25 -35.62
CA GLY A 121 21.30 1.32 -36.58
C GLY A 121 20.10 1.73 -37.43
N LYS A 122 18.92 1.13 -37.25
CA LYS A 122 17.69 1.52 -37.96
C LYS A 122 16.84 2.46 -37.07
N SER A 123 16.04 3.29 -37.76
CA SER A 123 15.03 4.08 -37.06
C SER A 123 14.01 3.16 -36.41
N HIS A 124 13.60 3.49 -35.17
CA HIS A 124 12.55 2.77 -34.46
C HIS A 124 11.22 2.70 -35.21
N ASN A 125 11.04 3.53 -36.27
CA ASN A 125 9.89 3.50 -37.16
C ASN A 125 9.73 2.18 -37.93
N ILE A 126 10.77 1.32 -37.97
CA ILE A 126 10.73 0.02 -38.67
C ILE A 126 9.57 -0.87 -38.18
N ILE A 127 9.20 -0.77 -36.93
CA ILE A 127 8.09 -1.53 -36.33
C ILE A 127 6.79 -0.74 -36.24
N ARG A 128 6.75 0.49 -36.74
CA ARG A 128 5.57 1.35 -36.63
C ARG A 128 4.40 0.82 -37.44
N HIS A 129 3.23 0.69 -36.82
CA HIS A 129 2.00 0.37 -37.52
C HIS A 129 1.48 1.59 -38.31
N PRO A 130 1.05 1.44 -39.60
CA PRO A 130 0.54 2.56 -40.41
C PRO A 130 -0.66 3.31 -39.80
N ASP A 131 -1.57 2.59 -39.14
CA ASP A 131 -2.78 3.15 -38.52
C ASP A 131 -2.55 3.91 -37.22
N MET A 132 -1.32 3.90 -36.70
CA MET A 132 -1.01 4.64 -35.47
C MET A 132 -1.10 6.15 -35.72
N PRO A 133 -1.95 6.91 -34.99
CA PRO A 133 -2.16 8.32 -35.23
C PRO A 133 -0.86 9.12 -35.14
N LYS A 134 -0.65 10.05 -36.07
CA LYS A 134 0.51 10.96 -36.03
C LYS A 134 0.54 11.84 -34.79
N THR A 135 -0.63 12.14 -34.23
CA THR A 135 -0.77 12.91 -32.97
C THR A 135 -0.16 12.21 -31.75
N ALA A 136 -0.29 10.88 -31.66
CA ALA A 136 0.30 10.11 -30.56
C ALA A 136 1.85 10.21 -30.56
N PHE A 137 2.47 10.18 -31.76
CA PHE A 137 3.93 10.35 -31.84
C PHE A 137 4.38 11.80 -31.63
N ARG A 138 3.54 12.79 -31.96
CA ARG A 138 3.82 14.19 -31.66
C ARG A 138 3.83 14.42 -30.15
N ASP A 139 2.86 13.87 -29.43
CA ASP A 139 2.78 13.92 -27.98
C ASP A 139 3.98 13.22 -27.34
N LEU A 140 4.29 12.00 -27.81
CA LEU A 140 5.46 11.24 -27.36
C LEU A 140 6.75 12.09 -27.49
N TRP A 141 7.05 12.60 -28.70
CA TRP A 141 8.27 13.35 -28.93
C TRP A 141 8.33 14.66 -28.17
N LYS A 142 7.20 15.37 -28.02
CA LYS A 142 7.11 16.55 -27.16
C LYS A 142 7.50 16.22 -25.74
N THR A 143 6.93 15.16 -25.17
CA THR A 143 7.18 14.77 -23.77
C THR A 143 8.63 14.35 -23.54
N ILE A 144 9.19 13.45 -24.38
CA ILE A 144 10.53 12.90 -24.11
C ILE A 144 11.67 13.83 -24.57
N LYS A 145 11.48 14.61 -25.63
CA LYS A 145 12.53 15.47 -26.20
C LYS A 145 12.47 16.89 -25.66
N ASP A 146 11.29 17.53 -25.70
CA ASP A 146 11.14 18.94 -25.37
C ASP A 146 10.99 19.12 -23.85
N GLU A 147 10.11 18.32 -23.22
CA GLU A 147 9.88 18.37 -21.77
C GLU A 147 10.86 17.52 -20.95
N LYS A 148 11.62 16.63 -21.61
CA LYS A 148 12.58 15.69 -20.99
C LYS A 148 11.95 14.85 -19.85
N LYS A 149 10.69 14.48 -20.02
CA LYS A 149 9.91 13.67 -19.06
C LYS A 149 9.68 12.26 -19.59
N THR A 150 9.35 11.35 -18.66
CA THR A 150 8.90 10.00 -18.98
C THR A 150 7.56 10.05 -19.69
N TRP A 151 7.46 9.38 -20.85
CA TRP A 151 6.20 9.19 -21.58
C TRP A 151 5.68 7.77 -21.35
N GLN A 152 4.36 7.63 -21.22
CA GLN A 152 3.68 6.34 -21.13
C GLN A 152 2.48 6.31 -22.08
N GLY A 153 2.30 5.16 -22.75
CA GLY A 153 1.17 4.98 -23.64
C GLY A 153 1.11 3.59 -24.25
N ILE A 154 0.01 3.30 -24.92
CA ILE A 154 -0.16 2.06 -25.70
C ILE A 154 0.24 2.36 -27.14
N VAL A 155 1.13 1.52 -27.67
CA VAL A 155 1.63 1.64 -29.05
C VAL A 155 1.23 0.40 -29.82
N LYS A 156 0.59 0.61 -30.97
CA LYS A 156 0.31 -0.43 -31.98
C LYS A 156 1.52 -0.53 -32.91
N ASN A 157 2.10 -1.70 -33.03
CA ASN A 157 3.25 -2.00 -33.88
C ASN A 157 2.90 -3.04 -34.96
N ARG A 158 3.79 -3.20 -35.92
CA ARG A 158 3.71 -4.21 -36.97
C ARG A 158 4.98 -5.03 -36.97
N ALA A 159 4.86 -6.35 -36.81
CA ALA A 159 5.96 -7.31 -36.91
C ALA A 159 6.42 -7.48 -38.37
N LYS A 160 7.58 -8.11 -38.56
CA LYS A 160 8.19 -8.37 -39.87
C LYS A 160 7.29 -9.21 -40.79
N ASN A 161 6.55 -10.17 -40.22
CA ASN A 161 5.60 -11.01 -40.93
C ASN A 161 4.26 -10.30 -41.26
N GLY A 162 4.11 -9.04 -40.86
CA GLY A 162 2.90 -8.24 -41.08
C GLY A 162 1.91 -8.24 -39.94
N ASP A 163 2.07 -9.09 -38.94
CA ASP A 163 1.18 -9.19 -37.79
C ASP A 163 1.19 -7.93 -36.94
N THR A 164 0.03 -7.60 -36.41
CA THR A 164 -0.13 -6.48 -35.47
C THR A 164 0.08 -6.94 -34.07
N TYR A 165 0.86 -6.18 -33.29
CA TYR A 165 0.99 -6.37 -31.86
C TYR A 165 0.90 -5.06 -31.10
N TYR A 166 0.40 -5.13 -29.87
CA TYR A 166 0.19 -3.99 -29.00
C TYR A 166 1.11 -4.07 -27.78
N VAL A 167 1.72 -2.95 -27.45
CA VAL A 167 2.62 -2.87 -26.28
C VAL A 167 2.25 -1.68 -25.40
N LYS A 168 2.16 -1.92 -24.10
CA LYS A 168 2.18 -0.85 -23.09
C LYS A 168 3.62 -0.38 -22.95
N THR A 169 3.88 0.86 -23.30
CA THR A 169 5.23 1.42 -23.46
C THR A 169 5.48 2.51 -22.44
N THR A 170 6.62 2.46 -21.77
CA THR A 170 7.21 3.53 -20.98
C THR A 170 8.54 3.93 -21.62
N ILE A 171 8.72 5.20 -21.96
CA ILE A 171 9.96 5.73 -22.55
C ILE A 171 10.51 6.80 -21.61
N GLN A 172 11.77 6.65 -21.24
CA GLN A 172 12.46 7.60 -20.37
C GLN A 172 13.70 8.15 -21.07
N PRO A 173 13.87 9.49 -21.11
CA PRO A 173 15.12 10.10 -21.53
C PRO A 173 16.19 9.92 -20.45
N ILE A 174 17.39 9.53 -20.87
CA ILE A 174 18.57 9.50 -20.03
C ILE A 174 19.37 10.76 -20.34
N LEU A 175 19.64 11.52 -19.29
CA LEU A 175 20.30 12.82 -19.43
C LEU A 175 21.78 12.69 -19.06
N ASN A 176 22.65 13.37 -19.80
CA ASN A 176 24.05 13.55 -19.45
C ASN A 176 24.20 14.57 -18.28
N PRO A 177 25.39 14.73 -17.68
CA PRO A 177 25.62 15.70 -16.61
C PRO A 177 25.27 17.15 -16.95
N ASN A 178 25.21 17.51 -18.24
CA ASN A 178 24.84 18.84 -18.72
C ASN A 178 23.31 19.01 -18.88
N GLY A 179 22.53 17.96 -18.58
CA GLY A 179 21.07 17.99 -18.72
C GLY A 179 20.58 17.82 -20.16
N GLU A 180 21.40 17.35 -21.08
CA GLU A 180 21.03 17.02 -22.45
C GLU A 180 20.67 15.54 -22.57
N VAL A 181 19.78 15.21 -23.50
CA VAL A 181 19.38 13.81 -23.73
C VAL A 181 20.52 13.06 -24.40
N GLU A 182 21.06 12.05 -23.74
CA GLU A 182 22.09 11.15 -24.24
C GLU A 182 21.50 9.95 -24.99
N GLU A 183 20.49 9.32 -24.43
CA GLU A 183 19.74 8.22 -25.06
C GLU A 183 18.29 8.18 -24.54
N TYR A 184 17.42 7.43 -25.23
CA TYR A 184 16.12 7.04 -24.73
C TYR A 184 16.11 5.56 -24.41
N ILE A 185 15.63 5.19 -23.22
CA ILE A 185 15.34 3.80 -22.86
C ILE A 185 13.83 3.57 -22.90
N SER A 186 13.43 2.50 -23.54
CA SER A 186 12.03 2.11 -23.63
C SER A 186 11.81 0.72 -23.07
N LEU A 187 10.87 0.62 -22.14
CA LEU A 187 10.38 -0.62 -21.55
C LEU A 187 8.95 -0.85 -22.03
N ARG A 188 8.68 -2.07 -22.53
CA ARG A 188 7.37 -2.43 -23.08
C ARG A 188 6.91 -3.77 -22.58
N HIS A 189 5.60 -3.89 -22.40
CA HIS A 189 4.92 -5.15 -22.11
C HIS A 189 4.02 -5.48 -23.28
N ASP A 190 4.10 -6.72 -23.77
CA ASP A 190 3.18 -7.21 -24.79
C ASP A 190 1.78 -7.38 -24.20
N ILE A 191 0.84 -6.68 -24.77
CA ILE A 191 -0.58 -6.73 -24.39
C ILE A 191 -1.45 -7.15 -25.59
N THR A 192 -0.87 -7.77 -26.61
CA THR A 192 -1.54 -8.08 -27.88
C THR A 192 -2.76 -8.95 -27.69
N ALA A 193 -2.61 -10.03 -26.90
CA ALA A 193 -3.71 -10.96 -26.64
C ALA A 193 -4.90 -10.28 -25.94
N ILE A 194 -4.62 -9.43 -24.99
CA ILE A 194 -5.60 -8.68 -24.19
C ILE A 194 -6.23 -7.55 -25.04
N MET A 195 -5.39 -6.78 -25.75
CA MET A 195 -5.86 -5.64 -26.55
C MET A 195 -6.72 -6.04 -27.74
N SER A 196 -6.54 -7.23 -28.34
CA SER A 196 -7.39 -7.64 -29.44
C SER A 196 -8.86 -7.77 -28.98
N ASP A 197 -9.12 -8.44 -27.89
CA ASP A 197 -10.47 -8.62 -27.36
C ASP A 197 -11.01 -7.35 -26.69
N LYS A 198 -10.20 -6.67 -25.91
CA LYS A 198 -10.56 -5.39 -25.31
C LYS A 198 -10.91 -4.35 -26.38
N LYS A 199 -10.09 -4.24 -27.43
CA LYS A 199 -10.39 -3.32 -28.51
C LYS A 199 -11.68 -3.69 -29.23
N GLN A 200 -11.91 -4.96 -29.52
CA GLN A 200 -13.14 -5.40 -30.16
C GLN A 200 -14.37 -5.15 -29.27
N LEU A 201 -14.25 -5.31 -27.95
CA LEU A 201 -15.30 -4.93 -27.01
C LEU A 201 -15.60 -3.43 -27.10
N PHE A 202 -14.58 -2.58 -27.05
CA PHE A 202 -14.78 -1.12 -27.13
C PHE A 202 -15.33 -0.69 -28.49
N ASP A 203 -14.83 -1.24 -29.59
CA ASP A 203 -15.37 -1.00 -30.93
C ASP A 203 -16.86 -1.42 -31.00
N PHE A 204 -17.23 -2.54 -30.34
CA PHE A 204 -18.62 -2.97 -30.25
C PHE A 204 -19.48 -1.98 -29.44
N LEU A 205 -18.98 -1.51 -28.29
CA LEU A 205 -19.70 -0.57 -27.43
C LEU A 205 -19.85 0.81 -28.08
N GLU A 206 -18.86 1.27 -28.83
CA GLU A 206 -18.92 2.50 -29.61
C GLU A 206 -19.94 2.40 -30.77
N ALA A 207 -19.97 1.27 -31.47
CA ALA A 207 -20.91 1.04 -32.57
C ALA A 207 -22.35 0.89 -32.09
N ASN A 208 -22.57 0.34 -30.92
CA ASN A 208 -23.87 0.08 -30.32
C ASN A 208 -24.07 0.97 -29.09
N ARG A 209 -24.52 2.20 -29.34
CA ARG A 209 -24.65 3.24 -28.29
C ARG A 209 -25.44 2.82 -27.03
N LEU A 210 -26.36 1.86 -27.15
CA LEU A 210 -27.10 1.31 -26.04
C LEU A 210 -26.80 -0.20 -25.96
N SER A 211 -25.96 -0.58 -25.03
CA SER A 211 -25.53 -1.97 -24.86
C SER A 211 -25.83 -2.48 -23.45
N VAL A 212 -26.03 -3.80 -23.34
CA VAL A 212 -25.90 -4.53 -22.07
C VAL A 212 -24.49 -5.07 -22.02
N LEU A 213 -23.79 -4.80 -20.93
CA LEU A 213 -22.46 -5.30 -20.65
C LEU A 213 -22.51 -6.13 -19.36
N ILE A 214 -21.96 -7.34 -19.43
CA ILE A 214 -21.73 -8.20 -18.29
C ILE A 214 -20.24 -8.44 -18.19
N LEU A 215 -19.63 -8.11 -17.05
CA LEU A 215 -18.27 -8.49 -16.71
C LEU A 215 -18.32 -9.71 -15.79
N VAL A 216 -17.40 -10.65 -16.01
CA VAL A 216 -17.21 -11.86 -15.21
C VAL A 216 -15.75 -11.91 -14.80
N GLN A 217 -15.48 -11.95 -13.51
CA GLN A 217 -14.14 -12.03 -12.93
C GLN A 217 -13.96 -13.36 -12.23
N ILE A 218 -12.85 -14.06 -12.49
CA ILE A 218 -12.44 -15.20 -11.66
C ILE A 218 -12.18 -14.69 -10.25
N GLU A 219 -12.88 -15.31 -9.28
CA GLU A 219 -12.70 -15.00 -7.86
C GLU A 219 -11.29 -15.43 -7.41
N ASP A 220 -10.69 -14.65 -6.49
CA ASP A 220 -9.36 -14.93 -5.95
C ASP A 220 -8.25 -15.16 -7.01
N TYR A 221 -8.35 -14.50 -8.17
CA TYR A 221 -7.40 -14.64 -9.27
C TYR A 221 -5.93 -14.45 -8.84
N THR A 222 -5.67 -13.53 -7.91
CA THR A 222 -4.33 -13.32 -7.35
C THR A 222 -3.79 -14.51 -6.57
N ILE A 223 -4.68 -15.38 -6.06
CA ILE A 223 -4.31 -16.64 -5.41
C ILE A 223 -3.87 -17.65 -6.47
N LEU A 224 -4.61 -17.73 -7.59
CA LEU A 224 -4.21 -18.60 -8.71
C LEU A 224 -2.81 -18.25 -9.23
N GLU A 225 -2.48 -16.96 -9.38
CA GLU A 225 -1.15 -16.51 -9.80
C GLU A 225 -0.04 -16.83 -8.80
N LYS A 226 -0.35 -16.97 -7.52
CA LYS A 226 0.64 -17.36 -6.48
C LYS A 226 0.90 -18.86 -6.43
N PHE A 227 -0.11 -19.68 -6.76
CA PHE A 227 -0.01 -21.13 -6.66
C PHE A 227 0.44 -21.79 -7.95
N TYR A 228 0.20 -21.17 -9.11
CA TYR A 228 0.52 -21.73 -10.42
C TYR A 228 1.45 -20.80 -11.19
N ASP A 229 2.25 -21.39 -12.07
CA ASP A 229 3.07 -20.59 -12.99
C ASP A 229 2.18 -19.87 -14.04
N LYS A 230 2.70 -18.79 -14.57
CA LYS A 230 1.97 -17.92 -15.51
C LYS A 230 1.40 -18.67 -16.72
N ALA A 231 2.15 -19.64 -17.27
CA ALA A 231 1.72 -20.40 -18.44
C ALA A 231 0.52 -21.33 -18.12
N SER A 232 0.51 -21.88 -16.92
CA SER A 232 -0.62 -22.69 -16.41
C SER A 232 -1.86 -21.83 -16.19
N VAL A 233 -1.72 -20.64 -15.60
CA VAL A 233 -2.83 -19.68 -15.42
C VAL A 233 -3.41 -19.26 -16.77
N GLU A 234 -2.58 -18.91 -17.76
CA GLU A 234 -3.03 -18.57 -19.12
C GLU A 234 -3.81 -19.73 -19.79
N LYS A 235 -3.38 -20.98 -19.60
CA LYS A 235 -4.11 -22.14 -20.10
C LYS A 235 -5.48 -22.33 -19.42
N ILE A 236 -5.55 -22.12 -18.11
CA ILE A 236 -6.80 -22.19 -17.34
C ILE A 236 -7.77 -21.13 -17.85
N GLU A 237 -7.31 -19.88 -17.98
CA GLU A 237 -8.11 -18.77 -18.51
C GLU A 237 -8.65 -19.07 -19.93
N MET A 238 -7.79 -19.55 -20.83
CA MET A 238 -8.21 -19.92 -22.19
C MET A 238 -9.22 -21.06 -22.19
N ALA A 239 -9.02 -22.10 -21.40
CA ALA A 239 -9.90 -23.25 -21.32
C ALA A 239 -11.26 -22.87 -20.74
N PHE A 240 -11.29 -22.04 -19.70
CA PHE A 240 -12.52 -21.53 -19.11
C PHE A 240 -13.26 -20.61 -20.07
N GLY A 241 -12.57 -19.61 -20.65
CA GLY A 241 -13.16 -18.64 -21.58
C GLY A 241 -13.83 -19.29 -22.81
N LYS A 242 -13.22 -20.35 -23.36
CA LYS A 242 -13.81 -21.10 -24.50
C LYS A 242 -15.19 -21.72 -24.17
N ASN A 243 -15.39 -22.12 -22.93
CA ASN A 243 -16.63 -22.78 -22.51
C ASN A 243 -17.65 -21.84 -21.88
N MET A 244 -17.25 -20.62 -21.55
CA MET A 244 -18.09 -19.66 -20.84
C MET A 244 -19.40 -19.33 -21.57
N LEU A 245 -19.37 -19.29 -22.92
CA LEU A 245 -20.58 -19.07 -23.72
C LEU A 245 -21.59 -20.23 -23.59
N TYR A 246 -21.13 -21.46 -23.34
CA TYR A 246 -22.00 -22.63 -23.12
C TYR A 246 -22.58 -22.66 -21.71
N LEU A 247 -21.86 -22.11 -20.74
CA LEU A 247 -22.29 -22.01 -19.35
C LEU A 247 -23.38 -20.94 -19.17
N MET A 248 -23.44 -19.93 -20.06
CA MET A 248 -24.44 -18.89 -20.01
C MET A 248 -25.82 -19.41 -20.46
N PRO A 249 -26.81 -19.50 -19.55
CA PRO A 249 -28.18 -19.83 -19.92
C PRO A 249 -28.76 -18.71 -20.79
N ASN A 250 -29.80 -18.97 -21.56
CA ASN A 250 -30.49 -17.96 -22.39
C ASN A 250 -29.52 -17.02 -23.11
N ARG A 251 -28.80 -17.50 -24.08
CA ARG A 251 -27.67 -16.82 -24.74
C ARG A 251 -27.97 -15.40 -25.26
N TRP A 252 -29.18 -14.91 -25.20
CA TRP A 252 -29.69 -13.60 -25.66
C TRP A 252 -29.02 -13.04 -26.92
N GLY A 253 -28.38 -13.92 -27.72
CA GLY A 253 -27.65 -13.51 -28.93
C GLY A 253 -26.20 -13.06 -28.64
N PHE A 254 -25.64 -13.35 -27.49
CA PHE A 254 -24.20 -13.21 -27.31
C PHE A 254 -23.44 -14.04 -28.33
N GLN A 255 -22.64 -13.35 -29.14
CA GLN A 255 -21.91 -13.99 -30.24
C GLN A 255 -20.55 -14.52 -29.78
N ARG A 256 -19.98 -13.91 -28.74
CA ARG A 256 -18.66 -14.24 -28.22
C ARG A 256 -18.48 -13.77 -26.78
N VAL A 257 -17.45 -14.30 -26.15
CA VAL A 257 -16.88 -13.83 -24.89
C VAL A 257 -15.60 -13.06 -25.24
N TYR A 258 -15.42 -11.89 -24.65
CA TYR A 258 -14.18 -11.13 -24.75
C TYR A 258 -13.31 -11.47 -23.56
N HIS A 259 -12.10 -12.00 -23.79
CA HIS A 259 -11.11 -12.23 -22.76
C HIS A 259 -10.30 -10.94 -22.58
N LEU A 260 -10.32 -10.39 -21.37
CA LEU A 260 -9.65 -9.11 -21.09
C LEU A 260 -8.30 -9.39 -20.39
N GLU A 261 -8.15 -9.04 -19.15
CA GLU A 261 -6.90 -9.23 -18.41
C GLU A 261 -7.19 -9.80 -17.02
N ASN A 262 -6.25 -10.58 -16.45
CA ASN A 262 -6.31 -11.03 -15.05
C ASN A 262 -7.61 -11.77 -14.70
N GLY A 263 -8.00 -12.73 -15.51
CA GLY A 263 -9.20 -13.53 -15.30
C GLY A 263 -10.52 -12.78 -15.50
N LEU A 264 -10.48 -11.61 -16.18
CA LEU A 264 -11.67 -10.81 -16.48
C LEU A 264 -12.19 -11.12 -17.89
N TYR A 265 -13.49 -11.38 -18.00
CA TYR A 265 -14.20 -11.63 -19.25
C TYR A 265 -15.38 -10.69 -19.38
N ALA A 266 -15.81 -10.47 -20.63
CA ALA A 266 -16.98 -9.67 -20.91
C ALA A 266 -17.92 -10.32 -21.91
N PHE A 267 -19.22 -10.15 -21.66
CA PHE A 267 -20.29 -10.36 -22.63
C PHE A 267 -20.90 -9.00 -22.96
N ALA A 268 -21.07 -8.72 -24.23
CA ALA A 268 -21.73 -7.50 -24.68
C ALA A 268 -22.78 -7.80 -25.73
N ILE A 269 -23.92 -7.11 -25.62
CA ILE A 269 -25.02 -7.22 -26.58
C ILE A 269 -25.71 -5.87 -26.75
N ASP A 270 -26.15 -5.57 -27.97
CA ASP A 270 -27.01 -4.42 -28.24
C ASP A 270 -28.34 -4.55 -27.49
N ARG A 271 -28.71 -3.53 -26.75
CA ARG A 271 -29.95 -3.48 -25.95
C ARG A 271 -31.21 -3.71 -26.80
N ARG A 272 -31.16 -3.41 -28.09
CA ARG A 272 -32.27 -3.70 -29.04
C ARG A 272 -32.55 -5.19 -29.17
N ASN A 273 -31.51 -6.01 -29.01
CA ASN A 273 -31.59 -7.48 -29.08
C ASN A 273 -31.82 -8.15 -27.71
N CYS A 274 -31.58 -7.44 -26.60
CA CYS A 274 -31.81 -7.92 -25.25
C CYS A 274 -32.70 -6.95 -24.47
N LYS A 275 -34.01 -7.22 -24.43
CA LYS A 275 -35.00 -6.39 -23.71
C LYS A 275 -35.20 -6.82 -22.27
N ALA A 276 -34.38 -7.74 -21.75
CA ALA A 276 -34.49 -8.27 -20.41
C ALA A 276 -34.45 -7.16 -19.34
N SER A 277 -35.27 -7.30 -18.30
CA SER A 277 -35.24 -6.41 -17.13
C SER A 277 -33.98 -6.66 -16.30
N LYS A 278 -33.73 -5.79 -15.32
CA LYS A 278 -32.62 -5.96 -14.36
C LYS A 278 -32.75 -7.29 -13.60
N GLU A 279 -33.95 -7.61 -13.17
CA GLU A 279 -34.29 -8.82 -12.41
C GLU A 279 -34.09 -10.08 -13.27
N GLU A 280 -34.50 -10.04 -14.55
CA GLU A 280 -34.30 -11.13 -15.48
C GLU A 280 -32.82 -11.36 -15.77
N ILE A 281 -32.00 -10.31 -15.93
CA ILE A 281 -30.56 -10.44 -16.09
C ILE A 281 -29.94 -11.04 -14.84
N HIS A 282 -30.35 -10.56 -13.65
CA HIS A 282 -29.86 -11.08 -12.37
C HIS A 282 -30.13 -12.58 -12.24
N THR A 283 -31.37 -13.02 -12.49
CA THR A 283 -31.75 -14.44 -12.42
C THR A 283 -30.95 -15.32 -13.38
N VAL A 284 -30.69 -14.83 -14.59
CA VAL A 284 -29.86 -15.56 -15.56
C VAL A 284 -28.41 -15.65 -15.08
N LEU A 285 -27.89 -14.61 -14.44
CA LEU A 285 -26.54 -14.63 -13.86
C LEU A 285 -26.45 -15.57 -12.64
N GLU A 286 -27.49 -15.69 -11.81
CA GLU A 286 -27.56 -16.71 -10.75
C GLU A 286 -27.45 -18.13 -11.32
N GLN A 287 -28.18 -18.41 -12.40
CA GLN A 287 -28.09 -19.70 -13.10
C GLN A 287 -26.70 -19.90 -13.73
N PHE A 288 -26.12 -18.85 -14.29
CA PHE A 288 -24.75 -18.90 -14.83
C PHE A 288 -23.74 -19.25 -13.74
N LEU A 289 -23.81 -18.61 -12.58
CA LEU A 289 -22.94 -18.91 -11.44
C LEU A 289 -23.10 -20.36 -10.96
N ALA A 290 -24.32 -20.87 -10.91
CA ALA A 290 -24.57 -22.27 -10.59
C ALA A 290 -23.94 -23.24 -11.60
N ASN A 291 -24.08 -22.94 -12.91
CA ASN A 291 -23.45 -23.72 -13.97
C ASN A 291 -21.90 -23.67 -13.89
N VAL A 292 -21.32 -22.52 -13.56
CA VAL A 292 -19.87 -22.39 -13.39
C VAL A 292 -19.39 -23.22 -12.21
N LYS A 293 -20.13 -23.22 -11.10
CA LYS A 293 -19.78 -23.99 -9.89
C LYS A 293 -19.77 -25.50 -10.12
N GLU A 294 -20.61 -25.98 -11.05
CA GLU A 294 -20.65 -27.39 -11.42
C GLU A 294 -19.63 -27.74 -12.52
N TYR A 295 -19.05 -26.75 -13.16
CA TYR A 295 -18.15 -26.95 -14.29
C TYR A 295 -16.68 -27.05 -13.82
N ILE A 296 -16.06 -28.20 -14.17
CA ILE A 296 -14.64 -28.44 -13.89
C ILE A 296 -13.81 -28.06 -15.12
N VAL A 297 -12.89 -27.12 -14.96
CA VAL A 297 -11.96 -26.74 -16.03
C VAL A 297 -10.85 -27.77 -16.11
N LYS A 298 -10.72 -28.44 -17.27
CA LYS A 298 -9.67 -29.44 -17.52
C LYS A 298 -8.55 -28.81 -18.35
N VAL A 299 -7.34 -28.84 -17.82
CA VAL A 299 -6.12 -28.40 -18.51
C VAL A 299 -5.07 -29.50 -18.37
N ASP A 300 -4.60 -30.02 -19.50
CA ASP A 300 -3.72 -31.17 -19.56
C ASP A 300 -4.32 -32.37 -18.79
N SER A 301 -3.73 -32.81 -17.69
CA SER A 301 -4.23 -33.90 -16.83
C SER A 301 -4.83 -33.42 -15.49
N LEU A 302 -4.95 -32.13 -15.30
CA LEU A 302 -5.40 -31.51 -14.05
C LEU A 302 -6.80 -30.93 -14.19
N GLU A 303 -7.54 -30.96 -13.08
CA GLU A 303 -8.89 -30.43 -12.94
C GLU A 303 -8.87 -29.24 -11.98
N TYR A 304 -9.58 -28.17 -12.38
CA TYR A 304 -9.61 -26.91 -11.63
C TYR A 304 -11.06 -26.50 -11.37
N ASP A 305 -11.37 -26.23 -10.12
CA ASP A 305 -12.61 -25.59 -9.71
C ASP A 305 -12.44 -24.06 -9.81
N ILE A 306 -13.36 -23.39 -10.48
CA ILE A 306 -13.32 -21.93 -10.66
C ILE A 306 -14.62 -21.34 -10.11
N SER A 307 -14.49 -20.35 -9.23
CA SER A 307 -15.58 -19.48 -8.83
C SER A 307 -15.45 -18.13 -9.54
N VAL A 308 -16.60 -17.51 -9.85
CA VAL A 308 -16.63 -16.21 -10.52
C VAL A 308 -17.62 -15.27 -9.84
N ILE A 309 -17.35 -13.98 -9.97
CA ILE A 309 -18.25 -12.90 -9.63
C ILE A 309 -18.67 -12.17 -10.89
N CYS A 310 -19.86 -11.59 -10.89
CA CYS A 310 -20.43 -10.91 -12.04
C CYS A 310 -20.80 -9.47 -11.71
N SER A 311 -20.58 -8.58 -12.65
CA SER A 311 -21.17 -7.25 -12.64
C SER A 311 -21.85 -6.99 -13.97
N PHE A 312 -23.02 -6.36 -13.96
CA PHE A 312 -23.71 -6.02 -15.20
C PHE A 312 -24.28 -4.60 -15.15
N THR A 313 -24.33 -4.00 -16.32
CA THR A 313 -24.94 -2.68 -16.52
C THR A 313 -25.51 -2.57 -17.94
N TYR A 314 -26.32 -1.58 -18.16
CA TYR A 314 -26.76 -1.19 -19.49
C TYR A 314 -26.83 0.34 -19.59
N GLY A 315 -26.40 0.87 -20.72
CA GLY A 315 -26.34 2.33 -20.88
C GLY A 315 -25.66 2.76 -22.17
N ILE A 316 -25.37 4.06 -22.22
CA ILE A 316 -24.73 4.72 -23.38
C ILE A 316 -23.29 5.12 -23.03
N PHE A 317 -23.07 5.62 -21.83
CA PHE A 317 -21.80 6.20 -21.42
C PHE A 317 -21.19 5.42 -20.26
N LYS A 318 -19.87 5.29 -20.27
CA LYS A 318 -19.05 4.74 -19.18
C LYS A 318 -19.50 3.36 -18.66
N ILE A 319 -20.24 2.59 -19.47
CA ILE A 319 -20.77 1.30 -19.02
C ILE A 319 -19.67 0.29 -18.68
N PHE A 320 -18.50 0.40 -19.31
CA PHE A 320 -17.35 -0.44 -18.96
C PHE A 320 -16.76 -0.06 -17.61
N GLU A 321 -16.59 1.22 -17.35
CA GLU A 321 -16.14 1.75 -16.08
C GLU A 321 -17.12 1.39 -14.96
N ASP A 322 -18.42 1.61 -15.18
CA ASP A 322 -19.47 1.24 -14.22
C ASP A 322 -19.42 -0.25 -13.87
N ALA A 323 -19.39 -1.12 -14.89
CA ALA A 323 -19.31 -2.56 -14.67
C ALA A 323 -18.02 -2.98 -13.97
N LYS A 324 -16.89 -2.31 -14.24
CA LYS A 324 -15.61 -2.57 -13.58
C LYS A 324 -15.65 -2.18 -12.09
N ILE A 325 -16.25 -1.05 -11.76
CA ILE A 325 -16.49 -0.64 -10.37
C ILE A 325 -17.42 -1.63 -9.69
N GLY A 326 -18.44 -2.12 -10.42
CA GLY A 326 -19.32 -3.17 -9.92
C GLY A 326 -18.59 -4.46 -9.55
N ILE A 327 -17.55 -4.88 -10.30
CA ILE A 327 -16.69 -6.00 -9.93
C ILE A 327 -15.92 -5.70 -8.63
N GLN A 328 -15.36 -4.49 -8.47
CA GLN A 328 -14.65 -4.11 -7.26
C GLN A 328 -15.58 -4.13 -6.03
N ASN A 329 -16.77 -3.56 -6.17
CA ASN A 329 -17.79 -3.58 -5.11
C ASN A 329 -18.21 -5.02 -4.75
N ALA A 330 -18.32 -5.92 -5.76
CA ALA A 330 -18.62 -7.32 -5.53
C ALA A 330 -17.55 -8.00 -4.67
N ILE A 331 -16.28 -7.74 -4.94
CA ILE A 331 -15.15 -8.26 -4.16
C ILE A 331 -15.18 -7.71 -2.73
N GLU A 332 -15.28 -6.38 -2.58
CA GLU A 332 -15.23 -5.70 -1.28
C GLU A 332 -16.38 -6.12 -0.35
N HIS A 333 -17.60 -6.28 -0.91
CA HIS A 333 -18.80 -6.62 -0.14
C HIS A 333 -19.14 -8.12 -0.17
N LYS A 334 -18.28 -8.96 -0.75
CA LYS A 334 -18.49 -10.40 -0.89
C LYS A 334 -19.85 -10.75 -1.55
N GLN A 335 -20.18 -10.02 -2.61
CA GLN A 335 -21.39 -10.25 -3.41
C GLN A 335 -21.03 -10.96 -4.71
N SER A 336 -21.84 -11.94 -5.11
CA SER A 336 -21.58 -12.69 -6.34
C SER A 336 -22.06 -11.97 -7.60
N ILE A 337 -23.05 -11.08 -7.50
CA ILE A 337 -23.63 -10.33 -8.62
C ILE A 337 -23.91 -8.89 -8.20
N VAL A 338 -23.44 -7.91 -8.98
CA VAL A 338 -23.68 -6.48 -8.76
C VAL A 338 -24.28 -5.83 -10.01
N TYR A 339 -25.36 -5.09 -9.84
CA TYR A 339 -25.87 -4.19 -10.86
C TYR A 339 -25.17 -2.82 -10.73
N ALA A 340 -24.45 -2.43 -11.78
CA ALA A 340 -23.56 -1.28 -11.77
C ALA A 340 -24.07 -0.16 -12.69
N ASP A 341 -25.00 0.64 -12.21
CA ASP A 341 -25.55 1.77 -12.95
C ASP A 341 -25.09 3.10 -12.32
N GLY A 342 -24.38 3.91 -13.09
CA GLY A 342 -23.90 5.23 -12.68
C GLY A 342 -22.82 5.22 -11.59
N LEU A 343 -22.23 4.06 -11.28
CA LEU A 343 -21.22 3.92 -10.21
C LEU A 343 -19.98 4.77 -10.48
N SER A 344 -19.56 4.90 -11.74
CA SER A 344 -18.42 5.75 -12.12
C SER A 344 -18.65 7.23 -11.82
N GLY A 345 -19.90 7.70 -11.88
CA GLY A 345 -20.27 9.05 -11.49
C GLY A 345 -20.13 9.25 -9.98
N ILE A 346 -20.65 8.31 -9.20
CA ILE A 346 -20.57 8.31 -7.73
C ILE A 346 -19.12 8.25 -7.27
N GLU A 347 -18.32 7.36 -7.88
CA GLU A 347 -16.89 7.24 -7.55
C GLU A 347 -16.12 8.52 -7.87
N TYR A 348 -16.42 9.16 -9.01
CA TYR A 348 -15.83 10.45 -9.37
C TYR A 348 -16.16 11.55 -8.36
N GLU A 349 -17.44 11.65 -7.93
CA GLU A 349 -17.86 12.60 -6.90
C GLU A 349 -17.17 12.32 -5.56
N ASN A 350 -17.06 11.05 -5.17
CA ASN A 350 -16.33 10.65 -3.96
C ASN A 350 -14.84 10.99 -4.06
N ALA A 351 -14.23 10.78 -5.23
CA ALA A 351 -12.83 11.15 -5.46
C ALA A 351 -12.61 12.66 -5.33
N LEU A 352 -13.52 13.49 -5.87
CA LEU A 352 -13.47 14.94 -5.69
C LEU A 352 -13.58 15.33 -4.22
N LYS A 353 -14.55 14.77 -3.48
CA LYS A 353 -14.69 14.99 -2.03
C LYS A 353 -13.44 14.59 -1.25
N ASN A 354 -12.83 13.47 -1.63
CA ASN A 354 -11.57 13.02 -1.02
C ASN A 354 -10.43 14.02 -1.27
N ILE A 355 -10.33 14.57 -2.48
CA ILE A 355 -9.31 15.60 -2.82
C ILE A 355 -9.56 16.87 -2.00
N GLU A 356 -10.80 17.33 -1.91
CA GLU A 356 -11.20 18.49 -1.10
C GLU A 356 -10.87 18.25 0.38
N THR A 357 -11.18 17.06 0.89
CA THR A 357 -10.87 16.67 2.27
C THR A 357 -9.36 16.63 2.53
N ILE A 358 -8.57 16.09 1.60
CA ILE A 358 -7.11 16.09 1.70
C ILE A 358 -6.56 17.54 1.73
N HIS A 359 -7.10 18.41 0.90
CA HIS A 359 -6.73 19.83 0.89
C HIS A 359 -7.07 20.51 2.22
N MET A 360 -8.27 20.28 2.73
CA MET A 360 -8.73 20.78 4.03
C MET A 360 -7.83 20.29 5.18
N ILE A 361 -7.49 18.99 5.21
CA ILE A 361 -6.56 18.42 6.21
C ILE A 361 -5.21 19.11 6.15
N LYS A 362 -4.64 19.26 4.94
CA LYS A 362 -3.36 19.94 4.74
C LYS A 362 -3.40 21.37 5.27
N THR A 363 -4.40 22.13 4.87
CA THR A 363 -4.58 23.53 5.29
C THR A 363 -4.75 23.64 6.81
N ALA A 364 -5.52 22.71 7.41
CA ALA A 364 -5.70 22.67 8.86
C ALA A 364 -4.40 22.36 9.61
N ILE A 365 -3.57 21.45 9.11
CA ILE A 365 -2.25 21.17 9.69
C ILE A 365 -1.34 22.40 9.59
N ASP A 366 -1.25 22.99 8.39
CA ASP A 366 -0.37 24.13 8.14
C ASP A 366 -0.76 25.39 8.96
N ASN A 367 -2.04 25.54 9.31
CA ASN A 367 -2.59 26.65 10.09
C ASN A 367 -2.86 26.31 11.58
N HIS A 368 -2.33 25.19 12.10
CA HIS A 368 -2.56 24.74 13.49
C HIS A 368 -4.04 24.62 13.87
N LYS A 369 -4.87 24.16 12.93
CA LYS A 369 -6.31 23.97 13.07
C LYS A 369 -6.70 22.51 13.40
N ILE A 370 -5.73 21.63 13.61
CA ILE A 370 -5.93 20.33 14.23
C ILE A 370 -5.78 20.52 15.73
N ILE A 371 -6.85 20.28 16.47
CA ILE A 371 -6.91 20.50 17.91
C ILE A 371 -7.37 19.23 18.63
N SER A 372 -7.15 19.16 19.92
CA SER A 372 -7.72 18.14 20.80
C SER A 372 -8.80 18.76 21.68
N CYS A 373 -9.98 18.11 21.73
CA CYS A 373 -11.00 18.36 22.71
C CYS A 373 -10.97 17.24 23.75
N PHE A 374 -11.26 17.55 24.99
CA PHE A 374 -11.14 16.63 26.11
C PHE A 374 -12.52 16.33 26.68
N GLN A 375 -12.88 15.06 26.72
CA GLN A 375 -14.15 14.61 27.29
C GLN A 375 -13.93 14.01 28.68
N PRO A 376 -14.70 14.43 29.69
CA PRO A 376 -14.53 13.94 31.07
C PRO A 376 -14.95 12.48 31.20
N ILE A 377 -14.16 11.72 31.97
CA ILE A 377 -14.44 10.37 32.43
C ILE A 377 -14.52 10.43 33.95
N VAL A 378 -15.70 10.14 34.48
CA VAL A 378 -16.06 10.32 35.88
C VAL A 378 -15.95 8.99 36.62
N ASN A 379 -15.35 9.00 37.81
CA ASN A 379 -15.35 7.86 38.71
C ASN A 379 -16.76 7.67 39.30
N ASN A 380 -17.32 6.48 39.19
CA ASN A 380 -18.70 6.19 39.60
C ASN A 380 -18.90 6.15 41.13
N ILE A 381 -17.80 6.07 41.92
CA ILE A 381 -17.82 6.06 43.37
C ILE A 381 -17.66 7.48 43.90
N THR A 382 -16.60 8.19 43.47
CA THR A 382 -16.27 9.54 43.99
C THR A 382 -17.11 10.62 43.32
N GLN A 383 -17.64 10.36 42.12
CA GLN A 383 -18.33 11.30 41.23
C GLN A 383 -17.44 12.46 40.78
N GLU A 384 -16.12 12.28 40.86
CA GLU A 384 -15.14 13.28 40.39
C GLU A 384 -14.58 12.90 39.03
N VAL A 385 -14.16 13.90 38.27
CA VAL A 385 -13.46 13.70 36.99
C VAL A 385 -12.00 13.32 37.28
N GLU A 386 -11.63 12.09 37.03
CA GLU A 386 -10.27 11.59 37.24
C GLU A 386 -9.51 11.38 35.93
N LYS A 387 -10.20 11.34 34.82
CA LYS A 387 -9.61 11.13 33.49
C LYS A 387 -10.32 11.97 32.43
N TYR A 388 -9.61 12.23 31.34
CA TYR A 388 -10.18 12.80 30.12
C TYR A 388 -9.77 12.00 28.91
N GLU A 389 -10.64 11.87 27.93
CA GLU A 389 -10.28 11.34 26.62
C GLU A 389 -9.94 12.49 25.66
N SER A 390 -8.77 12.41 25.03
CA SER A 390 -8.30 13.35 24.00
C SER A 390 -8.86 12.99 22.63
N LEU A 391 -9.79 13.80 22.15
CA LEU A 391 -10.53 13.60 20.93
C LEU A 391 -10.11 14.63 19.88
N VAL A 392 -9.48 14.16 18.80
CA VAL A 392 -9.07 15.04 17.70
C VAL A 392 -10.26 15.74 17.05
N ARG A 393 -10.09 17.02 16.69
CA ARG A 393 -11.02 17.84 15.92
C ARG A 393 -10.25 18.61 14.86
N LEU A 394 -10.90 18.82 13.72
CA LEU A 394 -10.42 19.71 12.68
C LEU A 394 -11.30 20.95 12.65
N VAL A 395 -10.68 22.13 12.72
CA VAL A 395 -11.37 23.42 12.60
C VAL A 395 -11.29 23.86 11.14
N THR A 396 -12.44 24.03 10.49
CA THR A 396 -12.49 24.52 9.10
C THR A 396 -12.11 26.01 9.03
N GLU A 397 -11.95 26.53 7.83
CA GLU A 397 -11.69 27.96 7.63
C GLU A 397 -12.83 28.84 8.18
N GLU A 398 -14.07 28.33 8.09
CA GLU A 398 -15.27 28.98 8.61
C GLU A 398 -15.44 28.82 10.13
N GLY A 399 -14.52 28.12 10.79
CA GLY A 399 -14.55 27.90 12.24
C GLY A 399 -15.42 26.73 12.71
N GLN A 400 -15.89 25.88 11.81
CA GLN A 400 -16.68 24.69 12.17
C GLN A 400 -15.76 23.60 12.71
N LEU A 401 -16.18 22.93 13.80
CA LEU A 401 -15.49 21.77 14.36
C LEU A 401 -15.96 20.49 13.70
N LEU A 402 -15.05 19.81 12.99
CA LEU A 402 -15.29 18.50 12.39
C LEU A 402 -14.77 17.38 13.28
N THR A 403 -15.56 16.32 13.40
CA THR A 403 -15.18 15.09 14.12
C THR A 403 -14.29 14.20 13.24
N PRO A 404 -13.53 13.24 13.81
CA PRO A 404 -12.68 12.31 13.08
C PRO A 404 -13.36 11.60 11.91
N PHE A 405 -14.63 11.26 12.06
CA PHE A 405 -15.46 10.60 11.04
C PHE A 405 -15.37 11.26 9.65
N TYR A 406 -15.26 12.59 9.58
CA TYR A 406 -15.25 13.32 8.31
C TYR A 406 -13.89 13.35 7.60
N PHE A 407 -12.77 13.09 8.30
CA PHE A 407 -11.46 13.30 7.71
C PHE A 407 -10.42 12.22 8.01
N LEU A 408 -10.57 11.45 9.10
CA LEU A 408 -9.50 10.58 9.58
C LEU A 408 -9.23 9.40 8.65
N GLU A 409 -10.30 8.78 8.11
CA GLU A 409 -10.17 7.66 7.16
C GLU A 409 -9.48 8.07 5.86
N ILE A 410 -9.69 9.31 5.41
CA ILE A 410 -9.01 9.86 4.24
C ILE A 410 -7.56 10.20 4.57
N ALA A 411 -7.30 10.72 5.78
CA ALA A 411 -5.96 10.97 6.27
C ALA A 411 -5.12 9.69 6.37
N LYS A 412 -5.71 8.56 6.81
CA LYS A 412 -5.06 7.24 6.92
C LYS A 412 -4.53 6.74 5.58
N LYS A 413 -5.22 7.03 4.47
CA LYS A 413 -4.80 6.66 3.11
C LYS A 413 -3.61 7.48 2.60
N GLY A 414 -3.18 8.50 3.33
CA GLY A 414 -2.12 9.42 2.93
C GLY A 414 -1.06 9.67 4.01
N ARG A 415 -0.15 10.60 3.71
CA ARG A 415 0.96 10.99 4.59
C ARG A 415 0.58 11.90 5.77
N TYR A 416 -0.68 12.35 5.83
CA TYR A 416 -1.13 13.33 6.83
C TYR A 416 -1.51 12.69 8.16
N TYR A 417 -1.83 11.40 8.18
CA TYR A 417 -2.25 10.69 9.37
C TYR A 417 -1.20 10.76 10.49
N SER A 418 0.06 10.40 10.21
CA SER A 418 1.15 10.49 11.20
C SER A 418 1.37 11.91 11.74
N LYS A 419 1.12 12.95 10.93
CA LYS A 419 1.20 14.33 11.40
C LYS A 419 0.08 14.67 12.38
N ILE A 420 -1.14 14.19 12.09
CA ILE A 420 -2.30 14.36 12.98
C ILE A 420 -2.02 13.65 14.31
N THR A 421 -1.55 12.39 14.27
CA THR A 421 -1.20 11.63 15.48
C THR A 421 -0.18 12.40 16.35
N LYS A 422 0.89 12.93 15.73
CA LYS A 422 1.89 13.74 16.46
C LYS A 422 1.28 14.97 17.13
N ILE A 423 0.42 15.72 16.41
CA ILE A 423 -0.26 16.89 16.96
C ILE A 423 -1.17 16.50 18.13
N VAL A 424 -1.92 15.40 18.02
CA VAL A 424 -2.78 14.91 19.10
C VAL A 424 -1.95 14.52 20.34
N LEU A 425 -0.83 13.85 20.13
CA LEU A 425 0.10 13.53 21.21
C LEU A 425 0.63 14.80 21.90
N GLU A 426 1.13 15.77 21.12
CA GLU A 426 1.62 17.05 21.66
C GLU A 426 0.55 17.80 22.47
N ASN A 427 -0.67 17.91 21.92
CA ASN A 427 -1.79 18.56 22.59
C ASN A 427 -2.15 17.84 23.91
N SER A 428 -2.12 16.51 23.90
CA SER A 428 -2.47 15.70 25.07
C SER A 428 -1.40 15.82 26.18
N PHE A 429 -0.12 15.79 25.82
CA PHE A 429 0.97 16.03 26.78
C PHE A 429 0.97 17.47 27.31
N ALA A 430 0.67 18.46 26.48
CA ALA A 430 0.51 19.84 26.92
C ALA A 430 -0.69 20.01 27.88
N ALA A 431 -1.77 19.27 27.66
CA ALA A 431 -2.92 19.25 28.57
C ALA A 431 -2.59 18.63 29.94
N LEU A 432 -1.80 17.53 29.99
CA LEU A 432 -1.32 16.92 31.23
C LEU A 432 -0.57 17.91 32.13
N LEU A 433 0.12 18.89 31.56
CA LEU A 433 0.82 19.92 32.31
C LEU A 433 -0.12 20.99 32.87
N LYS A 434 -1.26 21.23 32.21
CA LYS A 434 -2.24 22.24 32.64
C LYS A 434 -3.19 21.73 33.73
N VAL A 435 -3.55 20.45 33.68
CA VAL A 435 -4.52 19.85 34.59
C VAL A 435 -3.80 18.84 35.50
N PRO A 436 -3.44 19.21 36.73
CA PRO A 436 -2.83 18.28 37.67
C PRO A 436 -3.83 17.20 38.12
N ASP A 437 -3.32 16.07 38.56
CA ASP A 437 -4.05 14.98 39.22
C ASP A 437 -5.09 14.22 38.37
N VAL A 438 -5.12 14.44 37.04
CA VAL A 438 -5.96 13.67 36.12
C VAL A 438 -5.13 12.89 35.10
N SER A 439 -5.68 11.80 34.60
CA SER A 439 -5.09 11.04 33.49
C SER A 439 -5.68 11.46 32.15
N ILE A 440 -4.92 11.32 31.05
CA ILE A 440 -5.42 11.58 29.70
C ILE A 440 -5.31 10.31 28.86
N SER A 441 -6.43 9.90 28.31
CA SER A 441 -6.53 8.83 27.32
C SER A 441 -6.30 9.37 25.92
N ILE A 442 -5.50 8.67 25.13
CA ILE A 442 -5.13 9.03 23.77
C ILE A 442 -5.36 7.83 22.87
N ASN A 443 -6.21 8.00 21.89
CA ASN A 443 -6.48 6.98 20.88
C ASN A 443 -5.26 6.70 20.02
N LEU A 444 -4.89 5.42 19.87
CA LEU A 444 -3.77 4.97 19.08
C LEU A 444 -4.18 3.77 18.23
N SER A 445 -3.95 3.81 16.93
CA SER A 445 -4.23 2.68 16.05
C SER A 445 -3.04 1.73 15.92
N VAL A 446 -3.31 0.50 15.52
CA VAL A 446 -2.25 -0.45 15.10
C VAL A 446 -1.35 0.17 14.03
N HIS A 447 -1.94 0.95 13.13
CA HIS A 447 -1.21 1.64 12.06
C HIS A 447 -0.21 2.69 12.57
N ASP A 448 -0.44 3.30 13.74
CA ASP A 448 0.51 4.17 14.41
C ASP A 448 1.67 3.36 15.00
N ILE A 449 1.37 2.21 15.60
CA ILE A 449 2.37 1.33 16.23
C ILE A 449 3.27 0.65 15.20
N GLU A 450 2.76 0.34 14.01
CA GLU A 450 3.53 -0.22 12.89
C GLU A 450 4.55 0.77 12.29
N ARG A 451 4.51 2.06 12.68
CA ARG A 451 5.39 3.10 12.16
C ARG A 451 6.44 3.50 13.20
N ASP A 452 7.68 3.14 12.95
CA ASP A 452 8.82 3.50 13.81
C ASP A 452 8.85 5.01 14.12
N GLU A 453 8.50 5.86 13.12
CA GLU A 453 8.45 7.30 13.28
C GLU A 453 7.49 7.77 14.39
N ILE A 454 6.38 7.06 14.61
CA ILE A 454 5.39 7.39 15.63
C ILE A 454 5.80 6.79 16.98
N THR A 455 6.23 5.54 17.00
CA THR A 455 6.68 4.88 18.23
C THR A 455 7.90 5.55 18.84
N ASP A 456 8.88 5.96 18.02
CA ASP A 456 10.03 6.76 18.46
C ASP A 456 9.61 8.12 18.99
N TYR A 457 8.62 8.76 18.34
CA TYR A 457 8.09 10.05 18.78
C TYR A 457 7.37 9.93 20.13
N ILE A 458 6.56 8.89 20.34
CA ILE A 458 5.92 8.58 21.62
C ILE A 458 6.98 8.39 22.71
N GLU A 459 8.02 7.62 22.42
CA GLU A 459 9.09 7.38 23.38
C GLU A 459 9.81 8.68 23.79
N HIS A 460 10.09 9.53 22.80
CA HIS A 460 10.70 10.83 23.05
C HIS A 460 9.81 11.71 23.96
N LEU A 461 8.50 11.74 23.73
CA LEU A 461 7.56 12.48 24.57
C LEU A 461 7.49 11.92 25.99
N LEU A 462 7.46 10.58 26.15
CA LEU A 462 7.44 9.92 27.45
C LEU A 462 8.73 10.17 28.25
N ILE A 463 9.88 10.28 27.57
CA ILE A 463 11.15 10.65 28.22
C ILE A 463 11.14 12.13 28.64
N ALA A 464 10.68 13.02 27.75
CA ALA A 464 10.61 14.45 28.02
C ALA A 464 9.64 14.81 29.16
N HIS A 465 8.62 13.96 29.38
CA HIS A 465 7.56 14.13 30.38
C HIS A 465 7.47 12.94 31.35
N GLU A 466 8.62 12.45 31.83
CA GLU A 466 8.70 11.24 32.67
C GLU A 466 7.83 11.32 33.94
N GLU A 467 7.77 12.48 34.58
CA GLU A 467 6.92 12.70 35.77
C GLU A 467 5.41 12.53 35.49
N GLN A 468 4.96 12.80 34.25
CA GLN A 468 3.57 12.72 33.84
C GLN A 468 3.22 11.39 33.14
N ALA A 469 4.20 10.59 32.74
CA ALA A 469 4.01 9.38 31.97
C ALA A 469 2.99 8.41 32.58
N HIS A 470 2.95 8.30 33.92
CA HIS A 470 2.01 7.45 34.66
C HIS A 470 0.54 7.90 34.56
N ARG A 471 0.28 9.11 34.06
CA ARG A 471 -1.07 9.66 33.81
C ARG A 471 -1.50 9.53 32.35
N VAL A 472 -0.64 8.99 31.47
CA VAL A 472 -0.98 8.72 30.07
C VAL A 472 -1.67 7.36 29.99
N ILE A 473 -2.74 7.29 29.20
CA ILE A 473 -3.44 6.06 28.85
C ILE A 473 -3.47 5.99 27.34
N PHE A 474 -3.00 4.90 26.73
CA PHE A 474 -3.21 4.67 25.29
C PHE A 474 -4.39 3.73 25.10
N GLU A 475 -5.32 4.15 24.23
CA GLU A 475 -6.51 3.40 23.88
C GLU A 475 -6.31 2.69 22.52
N LEU A 476 -6.52 1.37 22.50
CA LEU A 476 -6.40 0.53 21.33
C LEU A 476 -7.76 -0.08 20.98
N LEU A 477 -8.16 -0.03 19.71
CA LEU A 477 -9.42 -0.62 19.27
C LEU A 477 -9.37 -2.16 19.30
N GLU A 478 -10.46 -2.79 19.79
CA GLU A 478 -10.62 -4.26 19.78
C GLU A 478 -10.58 -4.85 18.38
N SER A 479 -11.18 -4.17 17.41
CA SER A 479 -11.51 -4.69 16.08
C SER A 479 -10.42 -4.55 15.03
N GLU A 480 -9.27 -3.92 15.32
CA GLU A 480 -8.22 -3.71 14.33
C GLU A 480 -7.53 -5.01 13.91
N ASP A 481 -7.40 -5.21 12.58
CA ASP A 481 -6.68 -6.35 11.98
C ASP A 481 -5.17 -6.22 12.20
N ILE A 482 -4.65 -7.05 13.09
CA ILE A 482 -3.23 -7.05 13.45
C ILE A 482 -2.49 -8.08 12.64
N LYS A 483 -1.53 -7.64 11.87
CA LYS A 483 -0.62 -8.49 11.09
C LYS A 483 0.59 -8.95 11.91
N ASP A 484 1.08 -8.11 12.80
CA ASP A 484 2.26 -8.37 13.65
C ASP A 484 1.96 -8.17 15.14
N PHE A 485 1.55 -9.25 15.79
CA PHE A 485 1.27 -9.30 17.22
C PHE A 485 2.50 -9.03 18.10
N LEU A 486 3.68 -9.44 17.64
CA LEU A 486 4.93 -9.27 18.38
C LEU A 486 5.30 -7.80 18.52
N LEU A 487 5.15 -7.03 17.44
CA LEU A 487 5.45 -5.61 17.41
C LEU A 487 4.58 -4.84 18.42
N ILE A 488 3.27 -5.11 18.42
CA ILE A 488 2.33 -4.44 19.34
C ILE A 488 2.64 -4.79 20.80
N ARG A 489 2.91 -6.04 21.08
CA ARG A 489 3.27 -6.48 22.43
C ARG A 489 4.57 -5.81 22.91
N GLN A 490 5.58 -5.70 22.07
CA GLN A 490 6.82 -5.01 22.38
C GLN A 490 6.59 -3.53 22.68
N PHE A 491 5.77 -2.86 21.86
CA PHE A 491 5.38 -1.47 22.10
C PHE A 491 4.67 -1.32 23.46
N ILE A 492 3.66 -2.15 23.74
CA ILE A 492 2.92 -2.12 25.00
C ILE A 492 3.87 -2.29 26.20
N GLN A 493 4.75 -3.29 26.16
CA GLN A 493 5.73 -3.52 27.23
C GLN A 493 6.65 -2.31 27.43
N LYS A 494 7.09 -1.69 26.34
CA LYS A 494 7.97 -0.51 26.37
C LYS A 494 7.30 0.70 27.02
N VAL A 495 6.04 1.00 26.68
CA VAL A 495 5.32 2.14 27.27
C VAL A 495 4.86 1.85 28.71
N LYS A 496 4.46 0.62 29.04
CA LYS A 496 4.12 0.21 30.40
C LYS A 496 5.33 0.28 31.36
N ALA A 497 6.53 0.00 30.88
CA ALA A 497 7.76 0.16 31.66
C ALA A 497 8.01 1.61 32.09
N ARG A 498 7.36 2.59 31.46
CA ARG A 498 7.37 4.01 31.82
C ARG A 498 6.15 4.45 32.65
N GLY A 499 5.30 3.51 33.04
CA GLY A 499 4.11 3.77 33.86
C GLY A 499 2.85 4.09 33.05
N VAL A 500 2.88 4.08 31.72
CA VAL A 500 1.70 4.28 30.86
C VAL A 500 0.72 3.13 31.04
N LYS A 501 -0.58 3.43 31.05
CA LYS A 501 -1.66 2.44 31.08
C LYS A 501 -2.19 2.16 29.69
N ILE A 502 -2.70 0.96 29.46
CA ILE A 502 -3.32 0.54 28.22
C ILE A 502 -4.82 0.33 28.44
N ALA A 503 -5.63 0.93 27.60
CA ALA A 503 -7.07 0.70 27.52
C ALA A 503 -7.42 -0.02 26.21
N ILE A 504 -8.37 -0.94 26.28
CA ILE A 504 -9.01 -1.52 25.08
C ILE A 504 -10.34 -0.82 24.89
N ASP A 505 -10.53 -0.28 23.67
CA ASP A 505 -11.69 0.50 23.29
C ASP A 505 -12.69 -0.31 22.46
N ASP A 506 -13.96 0.15 22.46
CA ASP A 506 -15.11 -0.44 21.73
C ASP A 506 -15.35 -1.93 22.06
N PHE A 507 -15.08 -2.36 23.31
CA PHE A 507 -15.19 -3.76 23.67
C PHE A 507 -16.64 -4.24 23.73
N GLY A 508 -16.89 -5.38 23.01
CA GLY A 508 -18.19 -6.07 23.00
C GLY A 508 -19.01 -5.91 21.71
N THR A 509 -18.50 -5.21 20.68
CA THR A 509 -19.21 -5.03 19.40
C THR A 509 -18.96 -6.13 18.38
N GLY A 510 -17.93 -6.96 18.57
CA GLY A 510 -17.47 -7.95 17.60
C GLY A 510 -17.37 -9.37 18.14
N TYR A 511 -16.66 -10.21 17.43
CA TYR A 511 -16.23 -11.53 17.92
C TYR A 511 -15.09 -11.33 18.94
N SER A 512 -15.46 -10.89 20.16
CA SER A 512 -14.49 -10.64 21.23
C SER A 512 -13.63 -11.87 21.50
N ASN A 513 -12.36 -11.80 21.12
CA ASN A 513 -11.40 -12.85 21.44
C ASN A 513 -10.71 -12.50 22.76
N PHE A 514 -11.24 -13.06 23.87
CA PHE A 514 -10.70 -12.84 25.21
C PHE A 514 -9.22 -13.23 25.35
N GLU A 515 -8.74 -14.22 24.60
CA GLU A 515 -7.33 -14.63 24.59
C GLU A 515 -6.46 -13.52 23.98
N ARG A 516 -6.93 -12.92 22.89
CA ARG A 516 -6.27 -11.78 22.24
C ARG A 516 -6.23 -10.58 23.17
N LEU A 517 -7.34 -10.25 23.82
CA LEU A 517 -7.43 -9.15 24.78
C LEU A 517 -6.40 -9.31 25.89
N LEU A 518 -6.32 -10.50 26.50
CA LEU A 518 -5.36 -10.76 27.58
C LEU A 518 -3.91 -10.68 27.12
N SER A 519 -3.62 -10.93 25.85
CA SER A 519 -2.26 -10.82 25.30
C SER A 519 -1.72 -9.39 25.27
N TYR A 520 -2.60 -8.37 25.32
CA TYR A 520 -2.23 -6.96 25.43
C TYR A 520 -1.95 -6.51 26.86
N GLU A 521 -2.25 -7.35 27.84
CA GLU A 521 -2.10 -7.01 29.27
C GLU A 521 -2.74 -5.63 29.59
N PRO A 522 -4.02 -5.39 29.21
CA PRO A 522 -4.64 -4.09 29.42
C PRO A 522 -4.81 -3.76 30.89
N ASP A 523 -4.96 -2.48 31.20
CA ASP A 523 -5.27 -1.98 32.53
C ASP A 523 -6.75 -1.55 32.61
N ILE A 524 -7.32 -1.16 31.47
CA ILE A 524 -8.65 -0.57 31.37
C ILE A 524 -9.42 -1.24 30.23
N LEU A 525 -10.72 -1.44 30.42
CA LEU A 525 -11.64 -1.96 29.43
C LEU A 525 -12.80 -0.99 29.26
N LYS A 526 -12.92 -0.37 28.05
CA LYS A 526 -14.02 0.53 27.71
C LYS A 526 -15.13 -0.28 27.06
N ILE A 527 -16.33 -0.19 27.60
CA ILE A 527 -17.52 -0.91 27.13
C ILE A 527 -18.22 -0.05 26.10
N ASP A 528 -18.34 -0.59 24.88
CA ASP A 528 -18.87 0.15 23.73
C ASP A 528 -20.28 0.73 23.97
N GLY A 529 -20.47 1.91 23.42
CA GLY A 529 -21.70 2.66 23.55
C GLY A 529 -22.95 1.97 22.98
N SER A 530 -22.84 1.06 22.02
CA SER A 530 -23.98 0.32 21.47
C SER A 530 -24.63 -0.60 22.52
N LEU A 531 -23.83 -1.13 23.45
CA LEU A 531 -24.33 -1.92 24.56
C LEU A 531 -24.94 -1.04 25.66
N ILE A 532 -24.33 0.13 25.91
CA ILE A 532 -24.73 1.05 26.98
C ILE A 532 -26.00 1.86 26.63
N LYS A 533 -26.09 2.39 25.40
CA LYS A 533 -27.26 3.20 24.96
C LYS A 533 -28.60 2.51 25.18
N ASN A 534 -28.66 1.23 24.91
CA ASN A 534 -29.88 0.44 24.95
C ASN A 534 -30.02 -0.38 26.26
N ILE A 535 -29.11 -0.24 27.20
CA ILE A 535 -29.01 -1.10 28.40
C ILE A 535 -30.31 -1.10 29.20
N LYS A 536 -31.04 -0.01 29.22
CA LYS A 536 -32.34 0.13 29.95
C LYS A 536 -33.44 -0.76 29.37
N HIS A 537 -33.45 -1.02 28.07
CA HIS A 537 -34.54 -1.70 27.37
C HIS A 537 -34.16 -3.03 26.75
N ASN A 538 -32.88 -3.39 26.79
CA ASN A 538 -32.35 -4.61 26.16
C ASN A 538 -31.67 -5.50 27.19
N THR A 539 -32.38 -6.55 27.63
CA THR A 539 -31.91 -7.53 28.59
C THR A 539 -30.66 -8.27 28.10
N ALA A 540 -30.54 -8.49 26.79
CA ALA A 540 -29.33 -9.12 26.24
C ALA A 540 -28.11 -8.21 26.43
N SER A 541 -28.23 -6.90 26.19
CA SER A 541 -27.17 -5.93 26.47
C SER A 541 -26.80 -5.93 27.97
N GLN A 542 -27.80 -5.99 28.86
CA GLN A 542 -27.54 -6.08 30.32
C GLN A 542 -26.68 -7.30 30.67
N HIS A 543 -27.07 -8.48 30.22
CA HIS A 543 -26.33 -9.73 30.48
C HIS A 543 -24.92 -9.69 29.90
N ILE A 544 -24.74 -9.09 28.72
CA ILE A 544 -23.39 -8.93 28.11
C ILE A 544 -22.54 -8.02 28.98
N VAL A 545 -23.07 -6.85 29.38
CA VAL A 545 -22.36 -5.87 30.21
C VAL A 545 -22.01 -6.49 31.57
N GLU A 546 -22.94 -7.18 32.22
CA GLU A 546 -22.68 -7.91 33.49
C GLU A 546 -21.55 -8.92 33.33
N THR A 547 -21.54 -9.65 32.21
CA THR A 547 -20.48 -10.64 31.90
C THR A 547 -19.14 -9.96 31.73
N ILE A 548 -19.09 -8.83 31.01
CA ILE A 548 -17.88 -8.04 30.78
C ILE A 548 -17.34 -7.52 32.13
N VAL A 549 -18.21 -6.96 32.98
CA VAL A 549 -17.83 -6.44 34.29
C VAL A 549 -17.28 -7.57 35.21
N LEU A 550 -17.92 -8.73 35.19
CA LEU A 550 -17.46 -9.89 35.95
C LEU A 550 -16.08 -10.38 35.47
N PHE A 551 -15.87 -10.43 34.17
CA PHE A 551 -14.61 -10.76 33.56
C PHE A 551 -13.52 -9.75 33.95
N ALA A 552 -13.80 -8.45 33.78
CA ALA A 552 -12.87 -7.38 34.11
C ALA A 552 -12.43 -7.45 35.59
N LYS A 553 -13.38 -7.64 36.51
CA LYS A 553 -13.09 -7.81 37.94
C LYS A 553 -12.17 -9.02 38.23
N LYS A 554 -12.37 -10.15 37.56
CA LYS A 554 -11.52 -11.33 37.70
C LYS A 554 -10.10 -11.13 37.17
N GLN A 555 -9.94 -10.24 36.18
CA GLN A 555 -8.66 -9.90 35.57
C GLN A 555 -8.01 -8.66 36.19
N ASN A 556 -8.62 -8.04 37.21
CA ASN A 556 -8.21 -6.77 37.82
C ASN A 556 -8.12 -5.61 36.83
N LEU A 557 -9.05 -5.59 35.84
CA LEU A 557 -9.17 -4.51 34.87
C LEU A 557 -10.16 -3.47 35.40
N THR A 558 -9.84 -2.20 35.17
CA THR A 558 -10.75 -1.07 35.39
C THR A 558 -11.75 -0.99 34.25
N THR A 559 -13.02 -0.76 34.54
CA THR A 559 -14.08 -0.66 33.52
C THR A 559 -14.55 0.78 33.29
N VAL A 560 -14.82 1.13 32.05
CA VAL A 560 -15.41 2.43 31.65
C VAL A 560 -16.64 2.17 30.80
N ALA A 561 -17.80 2.73 31.16
CA ALA A 561 -18.99 2.73 30.32
C ALA A 561 -18.98 3.96 29.42
N GLU A 562 -19.13 3.75 28.12
CA GLU A 562 -19.21 4.82 27.14
C GLU A 562 -20.66 5.23 26.84
N PHE A 563 -20.84 6.40 26.22
CA PHE A 563 -22.16 6.92 25.79
C PHE A 563 -23.23 6.96 26.92
N VAL A 564 -22.82 7.26 28.14
CA VAL A 564 -23.77 7.53 29.23
C VAL A 564 -24.42 8.90 28.99
N GLU A 565 -25.66 8.87 28.45
CA GLU A 565 -26.33 10.08 27.98
C GLU A 565 -27.42 10.58 28.97
N SER A 566 -27.72 9.81 30.02
CA SER A 566 -28.76 10.17 30.97
C SER A 566 -28.47 9.62 32.37
N GLU A 567 -29.05 10.27 33.40
CA GLU A 567 -29.02 9.82 34.79
C GLU A 567 -29.44 8.36 34.95
N ALA A 568 -30.53 7.96 34.25
CA ALA A 568 -31.06 6.60 34.36
C ALA A 568 -30.12 5.52 33.79
N ILE A 569 -29.30 5.84 32.79
CA ILE A 569 -28.26 4.95 32.28
C ILE A 569 -27.08 4.93 33.29
N TYR A 570 -26.74 6.12 33.83
CA TYR A 570 -25.68 6.25 34.82
C TYR A 570 -25.95 5.42 36.07
N GLU A 571 -27.14 5.49 36.63
CA GLU A 571 -27.53 4.67 37.78
C GLU A 571 -27.39 3.18 37.48
N MET A 572 -27.82 2.72 36.31
CA MET A 572 -27.73 1.32 35.93
C MET A 572 -26.27 0.85 35.81
N VAL A 573 -25.40 1.58 35.13
CA VAL A 573 -24.01 1.18 34.94
C VAL A 573 -23.22 1.21 36.24
N ARG A 574 -23.53 2.16 37.14
CA ARG A 574 -23.01 2.22 38.49
C ARG A 574 -23.45 1.01 39.32
N ASP A 575 -24.73 0.66 39.29
CA ASP A 575 -25.28 -0.46 40.04
C ASP A 575 -24.78 -1.82 39.55
N MET A 576 -24.42 -1.93 38.25
CA MET A 576 -23.70 -3.08 37.69
C MET A 576 -22.24 -3.16 38.17
N GLY A 577 -21.75 -2.12 38.82
CA GLY A 577 -20.39 -2.06 39.38
C GLY A 577 -19.31 -1.76 38.36
N ILE A 578 -19.61 -0.96 37.36
CA ILE A 578 -18.66 -0.33 36.43
C ILE A 578 -17.93 0.78 37.18
N ASP A 579 -16.62 0.92 36.97
CA ASP A 579 -15.78 1.82 37.75
C ASP A 579 -15.88 3.28 37.33
N TYR A 580 -15.98 3.53 36.01
CA TYR A 580 -16.04 4.87 35.41
C TYR A 580 -17.12 4.98 34.37
N SER A 581 -17.55 6.21 34.13
CA SER A 581 -18.55 6.55 33.10
C SER A 581 -18.10 7.74 32.27
N GLN A 582 -18.38 7.66 30.95
CA GLN A 582 -18.14 8.71 29.98
C GLN A 582 -19.40 8.91 29.13
N GLY A 583 -19.76 10.16 28.87
CA GLY A 583 -20.90 10.47 28.02
C GLY A 583 -21.40 11.90 28.19
N TYR A 584 -22.40 12.28 27.40
CA TYR A 584 -22.95 13.64 27.40
C TYR A 584 -23.69 13.99 28.69
N HIS A 585 -24.01 13.01 29.52
CA HIS A 585 -24.51 13.24 30.84
C HIS A 585 -23.54 14.03 31.72
N PHE A 586 -22.24 13.77 31.59
CA PHE A 586 -21.18 14.41 32.37
C PHE A 586 -20.52 15.59 31.67
N GLY A 587 -20.44 15.56 30.35
CA GLY A 587 -19.86 16.64 29.56
C GLY A 587 -19.64 16.27 28.10
N ARG A 588 -19.63 17.30 27.26
CA ARG A 588 -19.20 17.18 25.88
C ARG A 588 -17.68 17.39 25.78
N PRO A 589 -17.06 16.88 24.71
CA PRO A 589 -15.65 17.20 24.49
C PRO A 589 -15.42 18.70 24.32
N GLU A 590 -14.58 19.31 25.16
CA GLU A 590 -14.27 20.75 25.16
C GLU A 590 -12.75 20.98 25.15
N MET A 591 -12.31 22.18 24.76
CA MET A 591 -10.91 22.58 24.84
C MET A 591 -10.56 23.01 26.28
N PHE A 592 -9.32 22.72 26.72
CA PHE A 592 -8.80 23.19 28.00
C PHE A 592 -8.21 24.61 27.89
#